data_ae91138a8c9bc7dda378b69c7b3befbb
#
_entry.id   ae91138a8c9bc7dda378b69c7b3befbb
#
_cell.length_a   1.000
_cell.length_b   1.000
_cell.length_c   1.000
_cell.angle_alpha   90.00
_cell.angle_beta   90.00
_cell.angle_gamma   90.00
#
_symmetry.space_group_name_H-M   'P 1'
#
loop_
_entity.id
_entity.type
_entity.pdbx_description
1 polymer ?
#
loop_
_entity_poly.entity_id
_entity_poly.type
_entity_poly.pdbx_seq_one_letter_code
_entity_poly.pdbx_strand_id
1 'polypeptide(L)'
;MEADKDQWLIRRAQLDDAEEMEVCVKAAYRHYVTRIGKPPGPMLDDYSEVVEQHQAFVAEESGRVVGVLVLILKNDGILMDNVAVHPKYQGQGLGHRLIQFAEKRAFKQGYKNLDIYTHELMTENIEMYKRLGYLETERCTEKGYRRVYMRKRLR
;
A
#
# COMPACT_ATOMS: atom_id res chain seq x y z
N MET A 1 25.74 11.14 5.51
CA MET A 1 25.69 9.74 5.73
C MET A 1 24.63 9.08 4.88
N GLU A 2 25.04 8.08 4.20
CA GLU A 2 24.09 7.33 3.39
C GLU A 2 22.98 6.92 4.28
N ALA A 3 21.88 7.56 4.12
CA ALA A 3 20.72 7.10 4.79
C ALA A 3 20.64 5.62 4.58
N ASP A 4 20.39 4.95 5.58
CA ASP A 4 20.31 3.53 5.64
C ASP A 4 19.38 2.97 4.58
N LYS A 5 19.87 2.97 3.33
CA LYS A 5 19.12 2.37 2.23
C LYS A 5 18.79 0.93 2.53
N ASP A 6 19.64 0.31 3.35
CA ASP A 6 19.48 -1.10 3.71
C ASP A 6 18.83 -1.27 5.06
N GLN A 7 18.34 -0.17 5.65
CA GLN A 7 17.64 -0.22 6.92
C GLN A 7 16.44 -1.16 6.84
N TRP A 8 15.75 -1.18 5.72
CA TRP A 8 14.56 -2.00 5.53
C TRP A 8 14.80 -3.05 4.46
N LEU A 9 14.42 -4.28 4.79
CA LEU A 9 14.39 -5.36 3.82
C LEU A 9 12.96 -5.50 3.31
N ILE A 10 12.75 -5.28 2.01
CA ILE A 10 11.44 -5.50 1.40
C ILE A 10 11.49 -6.89 0.75
N ARG A 11 10.60 -7.78 1.19
CA ARG A 11 10.58 -9.16 0.74
C ARG A 11 9.16 -9.66 0.59
N ARG A 12 9.00 -10.79 -0.08
CA ARG A 12 7.69 -11.43 -0.22
C ARG A 12 7.17 -11.83 1.16
N ALA A 13 5.90 -11.58 1.41
CA ALA A 13 5.26 -11.97 2.65
C ALA A 13 5.02 -13.48 2.66
N GLN A 14 5.13 -14.08 3.84
CA GLN A 14 4.82 -15.48 4.07
C GLN A 14 3.65 -15.56 5.04
N LEU A 15 3.02 -16.74 5.14
CA LEU A 15 1.88 -16.91 6.03
C LEU A 15 2.20 -16.53 7.48
N ASP A 16 3.42 -16.79 7.91
CA ASP A 16 3.86 -16.43 9.25
C ASP A 16 3.87 -14.93 9.50
N ASP A 17 3.86 -14.12 8.45
CA ASP A 17 3.86 -12.66 8.58
C ASP A 17 2.45 -12.09 8.79
N ALA A 18 1.41 -12.88 8.56
CA ALA A 18 0.04 -12.36 8.51
C ALA A 18 -0.38 -11.61 9.77
N GLU A 19 -0.03 -12.13 10.92
CA GLU A 19 -0.38 -11.50 12.20
C GLU A 19 0.26 -10.13 12.36
N GLU A 20 1.55 -10.03 12.07
CA GLU A 20 2.26 -8.75 12.16
C GLU A 20 1.81 -7.78 11.09
N MET A 21 1.45 -8.29 9.91
CA MET A 21 0.90 -7.45 8.84
C MET A 21 -0.40 -6.79 9.31
N GLU A 22 -1.27 -7.58 9.94
CA GLU A 22 -2.54 -7.05 10.46
C GLU A 22 -2.29 -5.95 11.49
N VAL A 23 -1.38 -6.19 12.43
CA VAL A 23 -1.03 -5.20 13.46
C VAL A 23 -0.50 -3.93 12.81
N CYS A 24 0.40 -4.07 11.85
CA CYS A 24 0.99 -2.93 11.15
C CYS A 24 -0.07 -2.10 10.42
N VAL A 25 -0.94 -2.77 9.68
CA VAL A 25 -1.99 -2.10 8.89
C VAL A 25 -2.97 -1.39 9.81
N LYS A 26 -3.42 -2.05 10.88
CA LYS A 26 -4.34 -1.43 11.83
C LYS A 26 -3.72 -0.19 12.47
N ALA A 27 -2.45 -0.27 12.85
CA ALA A 27 -1.77 0.87 13.44
C ALA A 27 -1.65 2.02 12.43
N ALA A 28 -1.33 1.71 11.18
CA ALA A 28 -1.13 2.71 10.13
C ALA A 28 -2.42 3.48 9.80
N TYR A 29 -3.55 2.79 9.79
CA TYR A 29 -4.82 3.39 9.37
C TYR A 29 -5.71 3.84 10.52
N ARG A 30 -5.33 3.57 11.76
CA ARG A 30 -6.19 3.85 12.92
C ARG A 30 -6.72 5.29 12.96
N HIS A 31 -5.88 6.26 12.64
CA HIS A 31 -6.28 7.67 12.70
C HIS A 31 -7.35 8.04 11.66
N TYR A 32 -7.54 7.22 10.63
CA TYR A 32 -8.57 7.48 9.64
C TYR A 32 -9.95 7.01 10.05
N VAL A 33 -10.04 6.14 11.07
CA VAL A 33 -11.33 5.59 11.50
C VAL A 33 -12.30 6.71 11.90
N THR A 34 -11.84 7.68 12.67
CA THR A 34 -12.67 8.82 13.08
C THR A 34 -13.04 9.70 11.89
N ARG A 35 -12.07 9.96 11.01
CA ARG A 35 -12.29 10.83 9.84
C ARG A 35 -13.30 10.23 8.86
N ILE A 36 -13.20 8.93 8.60
CA ILE A 36 -14.07 8.24 7.64
C ILE A 36 -15.38 7.80 8.28
N GLY A 37 -15.38 7.57 9.60
CA GLY A 37 -16.56 7.11 10.32
C GLY A 37 -16.63 5.59 10.43
N LYS A 38 -15.65 4.87 9.91
CA LYS A 38 -15.57 3.41 10.00
C LYS A 38 -14.16 2.99 9.60
N PRO A 39 -13.74 1.75 9.92
CA PRO A 39 -12.40 1.30 9.54
C PRO A 39 -12.23 1.27 8.02
N PRO A 40 -11.12 1.81 7.48
CA PRO A 40 -10.79 1.64 6.06
C PRO A 40 -10.69 0.15 5.70
N GLY A 41 -10.99 -0.18 4.44
CA GLY A 41 -11.01 -1.56 3.98
C GLY A 41 -9.82 -2.40 4.38
N PRO A 42 -8.57 -1.91 4.21
CA PRO A 42 -7.40 -2.72 4.58
C PRO A 42 -7.36 -3.19 6.03
N MET A 43 -8.01 -2.46 6.95
CA MET A 43 -8.06 -2.87 8.36
C MET A 43 -8.95 -4.09 8.57
N LEU A 44 -9.79 -4.43 7.61
CA LEU A 44 -10.76 -5.51 7.72
C LEU A 44 -10.34 -6.78 6.97
N ASP A 45 -9.22 -6.71 6.23
CA ASP A 45 -8.77 -7.84 5.42
C ASP A 45 -8.20 -8.96 6.28
N ASP A 46 -8.39 -10.18 5.80
CA ASP A 46 -7.74 -11.37 6.35
C ASP A 46 -6.38 -11.53 5.68
N TYR A 47 -5.32 -11.22 6.40
CA TYR A 47 -3.98 -11.20 5.81
C TYR A 47 -3.43 -12.58 5.49
N SER A 48 -3.95 -13.63 6.07
CA SER A 48 -3.60 -14.98 5.62
C SER A 48 -4.09 -15.21 4.20
N GLU A 49 -5.33 -14.81 3.91
CA GLU A 49 -5.85 -14.90 2.55
C GLU A 49 -5.12 -13.98 1.59
N VAL A 50 -4.79 -12.76 2.04
CA VAL A 50 -4.06 -11.80 1.20
C VAL A 50 -2.73 -12.39 0.75
N VAL A 51 -2.00 -13.00 1.68
CA VAL A 51 -0.70 -13.60 1.37
C VAL A 51 -0.85 -14.75 0.37
N GLU A 52 -1.90 -15.55 0.51
CA GLU A 52 -2.12 -16.68 -0.37
C GLU A 52 -2.61 -16.28 -1.77
N GLN A 53 -3.44 -15.26 -1.85
CA GLN A 53 -4.16 -14.94 -3.09
C GLN A 53 -3.55 -13.79 -3.89
N HIS A 54 -2.73 -12.96 -3.27
CA HIS A 54 -2.21 -11.75 -3.90
C HIS A 54 -0.69 -11.64 -3.76
N GLN A 55 -0.13 -10.66 -4.44
CA GLN A 55 1.29 -10.37 -4.31
C GLN A 55 1.48 -9.45 -3.11
N ALA A 56 1.77 -10.04 -1.97
CA ALA A 56 1.96 -9.30 -0.74
C ALA A 56 3.43 -9.25 -0.35
N PHE A 57 3.86 -8.10 0.13
CA PHE A 57 5.25 -7.85 0.54
C PHE A 57 5.26 -7.18 1.89
N VAL A 58 6.32 -7.41 2.64
CA VAL A 58 6.55 -6.73 3.90
C VAL A 58 7.90 -6.02 3.86
N ALA A 59 7.97 -4.91 4.58
CA ALA A 59 9.24 -4.28 4.89
C ALA A 59 9.55 -4.65 6.33
N GLU A 60 10.75 -5.17 6.56
CA GLU A 60 11.14 -5.50 7.92
C GLU A 60 12.37 -4.73 8.35
N GLU A 61 12.42 -4.42 9.63
CA GLU A 61 13.56 -3.80 10.27
C GLU A 61 13.83 -4.59 11.53
N SER A 62 15.06 -5.12 11.64
CA SER A 62 15.46 -5.92 12.80
C SER A 62 14.46 -7.05 13.11
N GLY A 63 13.99 -7.70 12.06
CA GLY A 63 13.09 -8.85 12.18
C GLY A 63 11.63 -8.51 12.45
N ARG A 64 11.25 -7.24 12.44
CA ARG A 64 9.87 -6.82 12.67
C ARG A 64 9.25 -6.26 11.40
N VAL A 65 7.98 -6.57 11.17
CA VAL A 65 7.24 -6.00 10.05
C VAL A 65 6.88 -4.56 10.37
N VAL A 66 7.40 -3.63 9.58
CA VAL A 66 7.18 -2.20 9.77
C VAL A 66 6.44 -1.56 8.59
N GLY A 67 6.27 -2.29 7.51
CA GLY A 67 5.51 -1.85 6.35
C GLY A 67 4.88 -3.01 5.61
N VAL A 68 3.79 -2.73 4.89
CA VAL A 68 3.03 -3.73 4.14
C VAL A 68 2.69 -3.15 2.77
N LEU A 69 2.84 -3.97 1.74
CA LEU A 69 2.47 -3.63 0.37
C LEU A 69 1.68 -4.79 -0.21
N VAL A 70 0.52 -4.51 -0.80
CA VAL A 70 -0.29 -5.52 -1.46
C VAL A 70 -0.59 -5.10 -2.89
N LEU A 71 -0.25 -5.97 -3.84
CA LEU A 71 -0.56 -5.79 -5.25
C LEU A 71 -1.56 -6.85 -5.66
N ILE A 72 -2.61 -6.42 -6.34
CA ILE A 72 -3.66 -7.32 -6.84
C ILE A 72 -3.62 -7.32 -8.36
N LEU A 73 -3.49 -8.52 -8.95
CA LEU A 73 -3.55 -8.66 -10.40
C LEU A 73 -5.00 -8.66 -10.83
N LYS A 74 -5.31 -7.83 -11.83
CA LYS A 74 -6.65 -7.73 -12.40
C LYS A 74 -6.60 -8.13 -13.87
N ASN A 75 -7.77 -8.37 -14.48
CA ASN A 75 -7.85 -8.75 -15.89
C ASN A 75 -7.20 -7.72 -16.80
N ASP A 76 -7.31 -6.45 -16.45
CA ASP A 76 -6.85 -5.34 -17.28
C ASP A 76 -5.69 -4.56 -16.68
N GLY A 77 -5.04 -5.08 -15.64
CA GLY A 77 -3.92 -4.36 -15.05
C GLY A 77 -3.52 -4.86 -13.68
N ILE A 78 -2.81 -4.02 -12.97
CA ILE A 78 -2.33 -4.31 -11.63
C ILE A 78 -2.71 -3.16 -10.70
N LEU A 79 -3.21 -3.50 -9.54
CA LEU A 79 -3.69 -2.55 -8.54
C LEU A 79 -2.82 -2.62 -7.30
N MET A 80 -2.30 -1.47 -6.87
CA MET A 80 -1.66 -1.35 -5.57
C MET A 80 -2.78 -1.12 -4.55
N ASP A 81 -3.18 -2.22 -3.90
CA ASP A 81 -4.34 -2.25 -3.02
C ASP A 81 -4.07 -1.65 -1.64
N ASN A 82 -2.85 -1.78 -1.17
CA ASN A 82 -2.51 -1.36 0.18
C ASN A 82 -1.04 -1.01 0.28
N VAL A 83 -0.75 0.16 0.83
CA VAL A 83 0.59 0.57 1.23
C VAL A 83 0.44 1.12 2.63
N ALA A 84 1.04 0.45 3.59
CA ALA A 84 0.93 0.84 4.99
C ALA A 84 2.30 0.89 5.64
N VAL A 85 2.53 1.93 6.43
CA VAL A 85 3.77 2.09 7.22
C VAL A 85 3.36 2.28 8.66
N HIS A 86 3.95 1.48 9.54
CA HIS A 86 3.69 1.60 10.98
C HIS A 86 4.02 3.02 11.43
N PRO A 87 3.18 3.65 12.28
CA PRO A 87 3.37 5.06 12.67
C PRO A 87 4.76 5.40 13.19
N LYS A 88 5.41 4.47 13.89
CA LYS A 88 6.76 4.72 14.41
C LYS A 88 7.81 4.89 13.33
N TYR A 89 7.50 4.49 12.10
CA TYR A 89 8.45 4.48 10.99
C TYR A 89 8.03 5.43 9.87
N GLN A 90 6.96 6.18 10.07
CA GLN A 90 6.51 7.17 9.09
C GLN A 90 7.46 8.37 9.08
N GLY A 91 7.49 9.08 7.95
CA GLY A 91 8.34 10.25 7.79
C GLY A 91 9.79 9.95 7.49
N GLN A 92 10.14 8.68 7.26
CA GLN A 92 11.51 8.27 6.98
C GLN A 92 11.72 7.79 5.55
N GLY A 93 10.69 7.90 4.70
CA GLY A 93 10.79 7.52 3.29
C GLY A 93 10.40 6.08 2.98
N LEU A 94 9.97 5.30 3.96
CA LEU A 94 9.60 3.91 3.71
C LEU A 94 8.40 3.78 2.77
N GLY A 95 7.39 4.63 2.93
CA GLY A 95 6.22 4.61 2.04
C GLY A 95 6.62 4.81 0.59
N HIS A 96 7.50 5.78 0.32
CA HIS A 96 8.02 6.01 -1.03
C HIS A 96 8.79 4.81 -1.56
N ARG A 97 9.57 4.16 -0.71
CA ARG A 97 10.33 2.97 -1.13
C ARG A 97 9.42 1.81 -1.49
N LEU A 98 8.33 1.64 -0.73
CA LEU A 98 7.35 0.61 -1.03
C LEU A 98 6.66 0.89 -2.36
N ILE A 99 6.30 2.15 -2.60
CA ILE A 99 5.65 2.54 -3.86
C ILE A 99 6.62 2.35 -5.03
N GLN A 100 7.88 2.75 -4.89
CA GLN A 100 8.89 2.53 -5.92
C GLN A 100 9.10 1.04 -6.20
N PHE A 101 9.10 0.24 -5.16
CA PHE A 101 9.20 -1.21 -5.31
C PHE A 101 8.03 -1.75 -6.13
N ALA A 102 6.82 -1.29 -5.82
CA ALA A 102 5.62 -1.70 -6.55
C ALA A 102 5.71 -1.31 -8.03
N GLU A 103 6.15 -0.08 -8.32
CA GLU A 103 6.28 0.40 -9.68
C GLU A 103 7.29 -0.43 -10.48
N LYS A 104 8.45 -0.68 -9.89
CA LYS A 104 9.48 -1.48 -10.54
C LYS A 104 9.01 -2.90 -10.81
N ARG A 105 8.31 -3.48 -9.83
CA ARG A 105 7.82 -4.84 -9.98
C ARG A 105 6.76 -4.92 -11.07
N ALA A 106 5.82 -3.98 -11.08
CA ALA A 106 4.80 -3.94 -12.10
C ALA A 106 5.40 -3.78 -13.50
N PHE A 107 6.37 -2.88 -13.62
CA PHE A 107 7.05 -2.67 -14.89
C PHE A 107 7.76 -3.94 -15.37
N LYS A 108 8.47 -4.63 -14.48
CA LYS A 108 9.16 -5.86 -14.81
C LYS A 108 8.21 -6.98 -15.23
N GLN A 109 6.99 -6.96 -14.71
CA GLN A 109 5.96 -7.93 -15.07
C GLN A 109 5.25 -7.58 -16.36
N GLY A 110 5.63 -6.49 -17.01
CA GLY A 110 5.09 -6.11 -18.32
C GLY A 110 3.90 -5.15 -18.28
N TYR A 111 3.55 -4.65 -17.10
CA TYR A 111 2.44 -3.70 -17.00
C TYR A 111 2.90 -2.31 -17.40
N LYS A 112 2.05 -1.61 -18.13
CA LYS A 112 2.33 -0.24 -18.58
C LYS A 112 1.89 0.81 -17.58
N ASN A 113 0.97 0.45 -16.71
CA ASN A 113 0.42 1.35 -15.72
C ASN A 113 0.30 0.65 -14.38
N LEU A 114 0.35 1.44 -13.31
CA LEU A 114 0.01 0.97 -11.98
C LEU A 114 -1.18 1.78 -11.50
N ASP A 115 -2.23 1.09 -11.10
CA ASP A 115 -3.42 1.71 -10.53
C ASP A 115 -3.35 1.67 -9.02
N ILE A 116 -3.90 2.69 -8.38
CA ILE A 116 -4.08 2.73 -6.94
C ILE A 116 -5.48 3.24 -6.63
N TYR A 117 -5.93 3.01 -5.42
CA TYR A 117 -7.08 3.72 -4.92
C TYR A 117 -6.84 4.17 -3.49
N THR A 118 -7.60 5.19 -3.09
CA THR A 118 -7.59 5.66 -1.72
C THR A 118 -8.98 6.18 -1.40
N HIS A 119 -9.25 6.49 -0.16
CA HIS A 119 -10.52 7.08 0.23
C HIS A 119 -10.52 8.58 -0.06
N GLU A 120 -11.67 9.10 -0.47
CA GLU A 120 -11.83 10.53 -0.77
C GLU A 120 -11.39 11.43 0.40
N LEU A 121 -11.58 10.97 1.63
CA LEU A 121 -11.22 11.74 2.82
C LEU A 121 -9.75 11.60 3.25
N MET A 122 -9.01 10.74 2.58
CA MET A 122 -7.57 10.62 2.81
C MET A 122 -6.82 11.61 1.94
N THR A 123 -7.05 12.90 2.19
CA THR A 123 -6.55 13.97 1.34
C THR A 123 -5.03 14.01 1.25
N GLU A 124 -4.34 13.68 2.34
CA GLU A 124 -2.88 13.62 2.34
C GLU A 124 -2.35 12.59 1.35
N ASN A 125 -3.03 11.44 1.27
CA ASN A 125 -2.65 10.38 0.34
C ASN A 125 -2.87 10.82 -1.10
N ILE A 126 -4.01 11.45 -1.38
CA ILE A 126 -4.31 11.93 -2.72
C ILE A 126 -3.23 12.91 -3.18
N GLU A 127 -2.86 13.86 -2.33
CA GLU A 127 -1.83 14.83 -2.66
C GLU A 127 -0.47 14.18 -2.87
N MET A 128 -0.12 13.22 -2.02
CA MET A 128 1.14 12.48 -2.16
C MET A 128 1.20 11.74 -3.49
N TYR A 129 0.12 11.02 -3.85
CA TYR A 129 0.10 10.28 -5.10
C TYR A 129 0.18 11.21 -6.31
N LYS A 130 -0.46 12.36 -6.25
CA LYS A 130 -0.35 13.35 -7.32
C LYS A 130 1.10 13.80 -7.50
N ARG A 131 1.80 14.07 -6.40
CA ARG A 131 3.22 14.47 -6.45
C ARG A 131 4.09 13.36 -7.03
N LEU A 132 3.69 12.10 -6.87
CA LEU A 132 4.43 10.96 -7.41
C LEU A 132 4.09 10.65 -8.86
N GLY A 133 3.19 11.41 -9.46
CA GLY A 133 2.86 11.26 -10.87
C GLY A 133 1.57 10.50 -11.18
N TYR A 134 0.78 10.21 -10.16
CA TYR A 134 -0.51 9.54 -10.35
C TYR A 134 -1.58 10.56 -10.71
N LEU A 135 -2.42 10.22 -11.67
CA LEU A 135 -3.52 11.05 -12.12
C LEU A 135 -4.83 10.38 -11.76
N GLU A 136 -5.78 11.17 -11.29
CA GLU A 136 -7.09 10.65 -10.95
C GLU A 136 -7.82 10.17 -12.20
N THR A 137 -8.39 8.96 -12.14
CA THR A 137 -9.14 8.37 -13.25
C THR A 137 -10.63 8.33 -12.98
N GLU A 138 -11.04 8.06 -11.75
CA GLU A 138 -12.48 8.07 -11.42
C GLU A 138 -12.69 8.11 -9.91
N ARG A 139 -13.91 8.48 -9.53
CA ARG A 139 -14.38 8.37 -8.15
C ARG A 139 -15.64 7.54 -8.16
N CYS A 140 -15.75 6.64 -7.19
CA CYS A 140 -16.95 5.79 -7.09
C CYS A 140 -17.14 5.33 -5.66
N THR A 141 -18.34 4.86 -5.37
CA THR A 141 -18.63 4.26 -4.07
C THR A 141 -18.64 2.75 -4.24
N GLU A 142 -17.79 2.07 -3.49
CA GLU A 142 -17.69 0.62 -3.50
C GLU A 142 -17.72 0.11 -2.08
N LYS A 143 -18.56 -0.88 -1.80
CA LYS A 143 -18.67 -1.48 -0.46
C LYS A 143 -18.90 -0.43 0.63
N GLY A 144 -19.57 0.68 0.27
CA GLY A 144 -19.84 1.76 1.21
C GLY A 144 -18.72 2.75 1.39
N TYR A 145 -17.63 2.65 0.63
CA TYR A 145 -16.50 3.58 0.69
C TYR A 145 -16.44 4.45 -0.55
N ARG A 146 -16.17 5.74 -0.34
CA ARG A 146 -16.01 6.69 -1.44
C ARG A 146 -14.55 6.67 -1.89
N ARG A 147 -14.30 6.00 -3.00
CA ARG A 147 -12.95 5.74 -3.49
C ARG A 147 -12.54 6.67 -4.62
N VAL A 148 -11.27 7.04 -4.59
CA VAL A 148 -10.62 7.81 -5.65
C VAL A 148 -9.60 6.87 -6.29
N TYR A 149 -9.79 6.57 -7.58
CA TYR A 149 -8.85 5.75 -8.34
C TYR A 149 -7.88 6.64 -9.07
N MET A 150 -6.62 6.23 -9.08
CA MET A 150 -5.54 6.99 -9.70
C MET A 150 -4.64 6.04 -10.49
N ARG A 151 -3.95 6.56 -11.49
CA ARG A 151 -3.11 5.76 -12.37
C ARG A 151 -1.82 6.49 -12.68
N LYS A 152 -0.72 5.73 -12.72
CA LYS A 152 0.56 6.24 -13.17
C LYS A 152 1.08 5.38 -14.31
N ARG A 153 1.58 6.02 -15.37
CA ARG A 153 2.25 5.32 -16.44
C ARG A 153 3.66 4.94 -15.98
N LEU A 154 4.00 3.68 -16.20
CA LEU A 154 5.30 3.15 -15.79
C LEU A 154 6.32 3.30 -16.93
N ARG A 155 7.58 3.54 -16.55
CA ARG A 155 8.65 3.74 -17.51
C ARG A 155 9.91 2.99 -17.10
#